data_1129891eaf1197d55963036c53ad06cb
#
_entry.id   1129891eaf1197d55963036c53ad06cb
#
_cell.length_a   1.000
_cell.length_b   1.000
_cell.length_c   1.000
_cell.angle_alpha   90.00
_cell.angle_beta   90.00
_cell.angle_gamma   90.00
#
_symmetry.space_group_name_H-M   'P 1'
#
loop_
_entity.id
_entity.type
_entity.pdbx_description
1 polymer ?
#
loop_
_entity_poly.entity_id
_entity_poly.type
_entity_poly.pdbx_seq_one_letter_code
_entity_poly.pdbx_strand_id
1 'polypeptide(L)'
;MIVLAEGSITKPDSLAPYLDDEMRVVGELKSEGVIKAIYRRAAGPGVYLMLEGPSIDAIRGRMDTLPFVIEGLMAIEYDGIYEI
;
A
#
# COMPACT_ATOMS: atom_id res chain seq x y z
N MET A 1 -1.14 -9.84 -12.78
CA MET A 1 -2.27 -9.90 -11.83
C MET A 1 -2.56 -8.51 -11.30
N ILE A 2 -3.82 -8.16 -11.25
CA ILE A 2 -4.27 -6.91 -10.62
C ILE A 2 -4.80 -7.25 -9.24
N VAL A 3 -4.44 -6.42 -8.27
CA VAL A 3 -4.85 -6.60 -6.87
C VAL A 3 -5.48 -5.32 -6.38
N LEU A 4 -6.68 -5.43 -5.83
CA LEU A 4 -7.31 -4.37 -5.05
C LEU A 4 -6.89 -4.57 -3.60
N ALA A 5 -6.32 -3.55 -2.99
CA ALA A 5 -5.84 -3.65 -1.62
C ALA A 5 -6.43 -2.55 -0.75
N GLU A 6 -6.56 -2.85 0.53
CA GLU A 6 -7.01 -1.88 1.53
C GLU A 6 -5.94 -1.76 2.60
N GLY A 7 -5.42 -0.55 2.78
CA GLY A 7 -4.46 -0.23 3.83
C GLY A 7 -5.17 0.44 5.00
N SER A 8 -5.20 -0.22 6.14
CA SER A 8 -5.79 0.30 7.36
C SER A 8 -4.71 0.86 8.25
N ILE A 9 -4.87 2.11 8.68
CA ILE A 9 -3.93 2.75 9.61
C ILE A 9 -4.28 2.30 11.02
N THR A 10 -3.31 1.71 11.71
CA THR A 10 -3.51 1.14 13.06
C THR A 10 -3.13 2.12 14.16
N LYS A 11 -2.21 3.06 13.88
CA LYS A 11 -1.71 4.03 14.87
C LYS A 11 -1.58 5.41 14.20
N PRO A 12 -2.70 6.13 14.01
CA PRO A 12 -2.68 7.40 13.26
C PRO A 12 -1.73 8.45 13.83
N ASP A 13 -1.55 8.49 15.15
CA ASP A 13 -0.72 9.48 15.81
C ASP A 13 0.77 9.20 15.70
N SER A 14 1.16 8.04 15.16
CA SER A 14 2.55 7.62 15.07
C SER A 14 3.13 7.76 13.67
N LEU A 15 2.39 8.29 12.71
CA LEU A 15 2.80 8.33 11.30
C LEU A 15 3.86 9.39 10.99
N ALA A 16 3.80 10.55 11.65
CA ALA A 16 4.58 11.71 11.28
C ALA A 16 6.10 11.45 11.17
N PRO A 17 6.76 10.72 12.08
CA PRO A 17 8.20 10.47 11.96
C PRO A 17 8.59 9.66 10.72
N TYR A 18 7.68 8.92 10.14
CA TYR A 18 7.95 8.01 9.01
C TYR A 18 7.40 8.52 7.68
N LEU A 19 6.72 9.68 7.69
CA LEU A 19 5.95 10.12 6.52
C LEU A 19 6.84 10.39 5.30
N ASP A 20 7.98 11.06 5.48
CA ASP A 20 8.87 11.38 4.36
C ASP A 20 9.42 10.10 3.71
N ASP A 21 9.85 9.14 4.51
CA ASP A 21 10.35 7.86 4.00
C ASP A 21 9.22 7.06 3.35
N GLU A 22 8.02 7.08 3.92
CA GLU A 22 6.86 6.42 3.34
C GLU A 22 6.57 6.96 1.94
N MET A 23 6.53 8.28 1.79
CA MET A 23 6.26 8.91 0.50
C MET A 23 7.34 8.62 -0.53
N ARG A 24 8.60 8.52 -0.09
CA ARG A 24 9.70 8.13 -0.98
C ARG A 24 9.51 6.71 -1.51
N VAL A 25 9.18 5.75 -0.64
CA VAL A 25 8.99 4.35 -1.05
C VAL A 25 7.73 4.21 -1.91
N VAL A 26 6.65 4.93 -1.58
CA VAL A 26 5.46 4.98 -2.44
C VAL A 26 5.82 5.45 -3.85
N GLY A 27 6.66 6.48 -3.97
CA GLY A 27 7.14 6.96 -5.27
C GLY A 27 7.94 5.91 -6.03
N GLU A 28 8.80 5.16 -5.34
CA GLU A 28 9.56 4.06 -5.93
C GLU A 28 8.63 2.96 -6.46
N LEU A 29 7.65 2.56 -5.65
CA LEU A 29 6.69 1.51 -6.02
C LEU A 29 5.80 1.94 -7.19
N LYS A 30 5.45 3.22 -7.28
CA LYS A 30 4.77 3.77 -8.46
C LYS A 30 5.65 3.69 -9.70
N SER A 31 6.92 4.06 -9.58
CA SER A 31 7.87 4.00 -10.69
C SER A 31 8.11 2.58 -11.19
N GLU A 32 8.09 1.60 -10.28
CA GLU A 32 8.21 0.18 -10.63
C GLU A 32 6.93 -0.39 -11.25
N GLY A 33 5.82 0.34 -11.20
CA GLY A 33 4.53 -0.14 -11.68
C GLY A 33 3.81 -1.07 -10.72
N VAL A 34 4.26 -1.20 -9.48
CA VAL A 34 3.59 -1.99 -8.45
C VAL A 34 2.34 -1.27 -7.95
N ILE A 35 2.45 0.02 -7.64
CA ILE A 35 1.30 0.85 -7.29
C ILE A 35 0.82 1.55 -8.56
N LYS A 36 -0.38 1.19 -9.01
CA LYS A 36 -1.02 1.82 -10.18
C LYS A 36 -1.83 3.05 -9.78
N ALA A 37 -2.48 2.98 -8.63
CA ALA A 37 -3.25 4.09 -8.10
C ALA A 37 -3.37 3.93 -6.59
N ILE A 38 -3.49 5.04 -5.89
CA ILE A 38 -3.70 5.07 -4.46
C ILE A 38 -4.76 6.13 -4.15
N TYR A 39 -5.74 5.77 -3.34
CA TYR A 39 -6.87 6.62 -3.01
C TYR A 39 -6.99 6.72 -1.50
N ARG A 40 -7.11 7.95 -0.98
CA ARG A 40 -7.42 8.14 0.44
C ARG A 40 -8.89 7.81 0.67
N ARG A 41 -9.18 7.12 1.77
CA ARG A 41 -10.55 6.86 2.16
C ARG A 41 -11.24 8.18 2.52
N ALA A 42 -12.50 8.33 2.08
CA ALA A 42 -13.28 9.53 2.41
C ALA A 42 -13.70 9.53 3.89
N ALA A 43 -13.91 8.35 4.48
CA ALA A 43 -14.44 8.21 5.84
C ALA A 43 -13.39 7.53 6.74
N GLY A 44 -12.46 8.31 7.27
CA GLY A 44 -11.48 7.81 8.24
C GLY A 44 -10.11 7.55 7.65
N PRO A 45 -9.15 7.13 8.48
CA PRO A 45 -7.78 6.90 8.05
C PRO A 45 -7.67 5.63 7.21
N GLY A 46 -6.72 5.65 6.26
CA GLY A 46 -6.45 4.52 5.41
C GLY A 46 -6.55 4.84 3.93
N VAL A 47 -6.23 3.85 3.13
CA VAL A 47 -6.14 4.00 1.68
C VAL A 47 -6.68 2.76 0.98
N TYR A 48 -7.13 2.94 -0.27
CA TYR A 48 -7.33 1.86 -1.21
C TYR A 48 -6.26 1.94 -2.28
N LEU A 49 -5.78 0.79 -2.72
CA LEU A 49 -4.69 0.71 -3.69
C LEU A 49 -5.05 -0.22 -4.84
N MET A 50 -4.71 0.21 -6.05
CA MET A 50 -4.68 -0.67 -7.21
C MET A 50 -3.23 -1.06 -7.43
N LEU A 51 -2.96 -2.36 -7.37
CA LEU A 51 -1.61 -2.91 -7.45
C LEU A 51 -1.52 -3.87 -8.64
N GLU A 52 -0.30 -4.04 -9.16
CA GLU A 52 -0.06 -4.96 -10.27
C GLU A 52 1.30 -5.65 -10.11
N GLY A 53 1.35 -6.92 -10.47
CA GLY A 53 2.57 -7.70 -10.44
C GLY A 53 2.32 -9.14 -10.89
N PRO A 54 3.38 -9.99 -10.89
CA PRO A 54 3.27 -11.38 -11.34
C PRO A 54 2.37 -12.24 -10.45
N SER A 55 2.33 -11.97 -9.17
CA SER A 55 1.55 -12.72 -8.18
C SER A 55 1.26 -11.85 -6.95
N ILE A 56 0.30 -12.29 -6.13
CA ILE A 56 0.03 -11.61 -4.84
C ILE A 56 1.27 -11.63 -3.96
N ASP A 57 1.99 -12.75 -3.91
CA ASP A 57 3.19 -12.85 -3.08
C ASP A 57 4.29 -11.88 -3.53
N ALA A 58 4.50 -11.74 -4.84
CA ALA A 58 5.46 -10.78 -5.37
C ALA A 58 5.06 -9.33 -5.04
N ILE A 59 3.79 -9.01 -5.20
CA ILE A 59 3.25 -7.68 -4.87
C ILE A 59 3.42 -7.41 -3.38
N ARG A 60 3.03 -8.35 -2.52
CA ARG A 60 3.17 -8.22 -1.06
C ARG A 60 4.63 -8.00 -0.67
N GLY A 61 5.56 -8.75 -1.26
CA GLY A 61 6.98 -8.58 -0.98
C GLY A 61 7.48 -7.16 -1.25
N ARG A 62 6.97 -6.52 -2.31
CA ARG A 62 7.32 -5.13 -2.59
C ARG A 62 6.61 -4.16 -1.64
N MET A 63 5.35 -4.40 -1.34
CA MET A 63 4.59 -3.55 -0.42
C MET A 63 5.12 -3.62 1.01
N ASP A 64 5.70 -4.74 1.40
CA ASP A 64 6.29 -4.90 2.74
C ASP A 64 7.54 -4.04 2.96
N THR A 65 8.04 -3.36 1.94
CA THR A 65 9.13 -2.39 2.08
C THR A 65 8.64 -1.00 2.52
N LEU A 66 7.34 -0.79 2.58
CA LEU A 66 6.78 0.47 3.06
C LEU A 66 7.08 0.66 4.55
N PRO A 67 7.64 1.81 4.96
CA PRO A 67 7.91 2.08 6.37
C PRO A 67 6.70 1.88 7.29
N PHE A 68 5.50 2.30 6.85
CA PHE A 68 4.30 2.12 7.65
C PHE A 68 3.98 0.65 7.90
N VAL A 69 4.28 -0.23 6.95
CA VAL A 69 4.09 -1.68 7.12
C VAL A 69 5.16 -2.24 8.04
N ILE A 70 6.43 -1.88 7.81
CA ILE A 70 7.56 -2.34 8.63
C ILE A 70 7.34 -2.00 10.10
N GLU A 71 6.86 -0.79 10.39
CA GLU A 71 6.69 -0.29 11.75
C GLU A 71 5.34 -0.69 12.38
N GLY A 72 4.53 -1.46 11.66
CA GLY A 72 3.23 -1.89 12.17
C GLY A 72 2.19 -0.79 12.28
N LEU A 73 2.34 0.28 11.48
CA LEU A 73 1.44 1.43 11.49
C LEU A 73 0.31 1.29 10.47
N MET A 74 0.47 0.38 9.52
CA MET A 74 -0.52 0.09 8.49
C MET A 74 -0.57 -1.41 8.24
N ALA A 75 -1.77 -1.95 8.19
CA ALA A 75 -2.04 -3.33 7.78
C ALA A 75 -2.71 -3.31 6.41
N ILE A 76 -2.25 -4.17 5.50
CA ILE A 76 -2.79 -4.23 4.14
C ILE A 76 -3.46 -5.57 3.91
N GLU A 77 -4.70 -5.53 3.41
CA GLU A 77 -5.41 -6.70 2.92
C GLU A 77 -5.37 -6.70 1.39
N TYR A 78 -5.07 -7.84 0.79
CA TYR A 78 -4.87 -8.00 -0.64
C TYR A 78 -5.97 -8.87 -1.24
N ASP A 79 -6.56 -8.42 -2.34
CA ASP A 79 -7.62 -9.13 -3.03
C ASP A 79 -7.30 -9.17 -4.53
N GLY A 80 -6.93 -10.34 -5.04
CA GLY A 80 -6.68 -10.54 -6.47
C GLY A 80 -8.00 -10.45 -7.23
N ILE A 81 -8.02 -9.65 -8.29
CA ILE A 81 -9.22 -9.43 -9.08
C ILE A 81 -8.95 -9.65 -10.56
N TYR A 82 -10.01 -10.02 -11.28
CA TYR A 82 -9.98 -10.18 -12.72
C TYR A 82 -11.06 -9.33 -13.36
N GLU A 83 -10.72 -8.74 -14.50
CA GLU A 83 -11.71 -8.04 -15.30
C GLU A 83 -12.70 -9.04 -15.88
N ILE A 84 -13.98 -8.71 -15.84
CA ILE A 84 -15.03 -9.56 -16.41
C ILE A 84 -15.11 -9.39 -17.93
#